data_0d7798e217f1bd283347b1e364974c8e
#
_entry.id   0d7798e217f1bd283347b1e364974c8e
#
_cell.length_a   1.000
_cell.length_b   1.000
_cell.length_c   1.000
_cell.angle_alpha   90.00
_cell.angle_beta   90.00
_cell.angle_gamma   90.00
#
_symmetry.space_group_name_H-M   'P 1'
#
loop_
_entity.id
_entity.type
_entity.pdbx_description
1 polymer ?
#
loop_
_entity_poly.entity_id
_entity_poly.type
_entity_poly.pdbx_seq_one_letter_code
_entity_poly.pdbx_strand_id
1 'polypeptide(L)'
;MAMHNELWFPSVIWSAVINNVDNGALKKFAYDKIKEDPKGRQISNNKGYQSVDIKPRENAEIDHLVHTLDKEMLEIAQQTGLKMPKLYNIWVNVNYPGSSNNMHHHIGAIFSGVYYVDADPKLNQGNISFERTDNAEYHISPSAIEKVTYFTAQQSNYASSTGGLFIFPGWLKHKVGTNDSNKDRISISFNYGEA
;
A
#
# COMPACT_ATOMS: atom_id res chain seq x y z
N MET A 1 -10.23 38.68 -14.19
CA MET A 1 -9.94 37.51 -15.03
C MET A 1 -9.66 36.37 -14.10
N ALA A 2 -10.40 35.24 -14.15
CA ALA A 2 -10.12 34.07 -13.34
C ALA A 2 -9.03 33.25 -14.05
N MET A 3 -7.98 32.89 -13.31
CA MET A 3 -6.96 31.98 -13.83
C MET A 3 -7.52 30.55 -13.83
N HIS A 4 -7.28 29.82 -14.92
CA HIS A 4 -7.56 28.40 -15.02
C HIS A 4 -6.30 27.61 -14.61
N ASN A 5 -6.47 26.55 -13.80
CA ASN A 5 -5.37 25.66 -13.41
C ASN A 5 -5.58 24.26 -14.00
N GLU A 6 -4.52 23.65 -14.44
CA GLU A 6 -4.46 22.28 -14.94
C GLU A 6 -3.47 21.47 -14.10
N LEU A 7 -3.79 20.21 -13.85
CA LEU A 7 -2.92 19.28 -13.12
C LEU A 7 -2.29 18.31 -14.12
N TRP A 8 -0.96 18.39 -14.23
CA TRP A 8 -0.17 17.51 -15.10
C TRP A 8 0.77 16.65 -14.26
N PHE A 9 0.91 15.38 -14.64
CA PHE A 9 1.78 14.40 -13.99
C PHE A 9 1.51 14.21 -12.49
N PRO A 10 0.25 14.05 -12.07
CA PRO A 10 -0.06 13.91 -10.66
C PRO A 10 0.45 12.57 -10.09
N SER A 11 0.91 12.59 -8.85
CA SER A 11 1.10 11.36 -8.07
C SER A 11 -0.27 10.94 -7.51
N VAL A 12 -0.90 9.95 -8.12
CA VAL A 12 -2.25 9.52 -7.75
C VAL A 12 -2.18 8.36 -6.75
N ILE A 13 -3.02 8.42 -5.71
CA ILE A 13 -3.24 7.34 -4.76
C ILE A 13 -4.74 7.03 -4.79
N TRP A 14 -5.10 5.83 -5.21
CA TRP A 14 -6.46 5.32 -5.17
C TRP A 14 -6.71 4.66 -3.82
N SER A 15 -7.86 4.89 -3.22
CA SER A 15 -8.24 4.27 -1.96
C SER A 15 -9.68 3.79 -1.99
N ALA A 16 -9.92 2.65 -1.37
CA ALA A 16 -11.25 2.06 -1.21
C ALA A 16 -11.37 1.34 0.14
N VAL A 17 -12.59 0.96 0.50
CA VAL A 17 -12.86 0.04 1.60
C VAL A 17 -13.56 -1.18 1.03
N ILE A 18 -12.94 -2.34 1.17
CA ILE A 18 -13.43 -3.63 0.70
C ILE A 18 -14.16 -4.33 1.86
N ASN A 19 -15.43 -4.66 1.68
CA ASN A 19 -16.28 -5.23 2.74
C ASN A 19 -16.72 -6.67 2.47
N ASN A 20 -16.36 -7.24 1.32
CA ASN A 20 -16.79 -8.57 0.86
C ASN A 20 -15.70 -9.63 0.98
N VAL A 21 -14.68 -9.40 1.82
CA VAL A 21 -13.54 -10.31 2.05
C VAL A 21 -13.60 -10.80 3.50
N ASP A 22 -13.38 -12.09 3.72
CA ASP A 22 -13.27 -12.68 5.06
C ASP A 22 -11.89 -12.38 5.69
N ASN A 23 -11.80 -11.25 6.38
CA ASN A 23 -10.59 -10.85 7.08
C ASN A 23 -10.16 -11.83 8.18
N GLY A 24 -11.09 -12.59 8.77
CA GLY A 24 -10.78 -13.63 9.76
C GLY A 24 -10.01 -14.78 9.12
N ALA A 25 -10.46 -15.25 7.95
CA ALA A 25 -9.79 -16.28 7.18
C ALA A 25 -8.41 -15.81 6.67
N LEU A 26 -8.29 -14.58 6.17
CA LEU A 26 -7.01 -14.00 5.75
C LEU A 26 -6.04 -13.81 6.91
N LYS A 27 -6.51 -13.41 8.09
CA LYS A 27 -5.70 -13.31 9.30
C LYS A 27 -5.14 -14.67 9.71
N LYS A 28 -6.00 -15.70 9.71
CA LYS A 28 -5.56 -17.08 9.96
C LYS A 28 -4.50 -17.51 8.97
N PHE A 29 -4.73 -17.30 7.67
CA PHE A 29 -3.77 -17.61 6.62
C PHE A 29 -2.43 -16.91 6.84
N ALA A 30 -2.42 -15.64 7.23
CA ALA A 30 -1.20 -14.89 7.51
C ALA A 30 -0.36 -15.54 8.62
N TYR A 31 -0.99 -15.96 9.71
CA TYR A 31 -0.30 -16.66 10.80
C TYR A 31 0.12 -18.09 10.43
N ASP A 32 -0.62 -18.76 9.56
CA ASP A 32 -0.22 -20.08 9.06
C ASP A 32 1.04 -19.96 8.19
N LYS A 33 1.18 -18.90 7.35
CA LYS A 33 2.42 -18.61 6.61
C LYS A 33 3.63 -18.41 7.53
N ILE A 34 3.46 -17.75 8.67
CA ILE A 34 4.55 -17.60 9.67
C ILE A 34 4.95 -18.97 10.25
N LYS A 35 3.99 -19.87 10.51
CA LYS A 35 4.30 -21.21 11.01
C LYS A 35 5.03 -22.07 9.98
N GLU A 36 4.65 -21.96 8.70
CA GLU A 36 5.26 -22.69 7.58
C GLU A 36 6.69 -22.20 7.29
N ASP A 37 6.89 -20.90 7.28
CA ASP A 37 8.18 -20.25 7.04
C ASP A 37 8.42 -19.10 8.04
N PRO A 38 8.90 -19.37 9.26
CA PRO A 38 9.10 -18.36 10.30
C PRO A 38 10.12 -17.26 9.94
N LYS A 39 11.01 -17.52 8.98
CA LYS A 39 12.02 -16.54 8.56
C LYS A 39 11.44 -15.52 7.59
N GLY A 40 10.59 -15.97 6.66
CA GLY A 40 10.10 -15.15 5.59
C GLY A 40 11.20 -14.47 4.78
N ARG A 41 10.86 -13.32 4.21
CA ARG A 41 11.80 -12.48 3.47
C ARG A 41 12.10 -11.18 4.23
N GLN A 42 13.31 -10.65 4.02
CA GLN A 42 13.72 -9.34 4.53
C GLN A 42 14.03 -8.44 3.34
N ILE A 43 13.11 -7.53 3.02
CA ILE A 43 13.18 -6.59 1.89
C ILE A 43 13.14 -5.15 2.43
N SER A 44 11.94 -4.57 2.61
CA SER A 44 11.76 -3.26 3.24
C SER A 44 11.38 -3.36 4.72
N ASN A 45 10.92 -4.53 5.16
CA ASN A 45 10.47 -4.76 6.53
C ASN A 45 11.63 -4.71 7.52
N ASN A 46 11.38 -4.02 8.65
CA ASN A 46 12.26 -3.95 9.80
C ASN A 46 11.52 -4.55 11.01
N LYS A 47 12.03 -5.64 11.58
CA LYS A 47 11.45 -6.42 12.70
C LYS A 47 10.05 -7.02 12.42
N GLY A 48 9.52 -6.86 11.22
CA GLY A 48 8.25 -7.45 10.79
C GLY A 48 8.47 -8.71 9.96
N TYR A 49 7.38 -9.46 9.74
CA TYR A 49 7.36 -10.61 8.86
C TYR A 49 6.88 -10.21 7.48
N GLN A 50 7.51 -10.78 6.45
CA GLN A 50 7.05 -10.75 5.06
C GLN A 50 7.15 -12.16 4.48
N SER A 51 6.05 -12.70 3.96
CA SER A 51 6.05 -14.02 3.33
C SER A 51 6.79 -14.02 2.00
N VAL A 52 7.12 -15.20 1.48
CA VAL A 52 7.35 -15.41 0.05
C VAL A 52 6.07 -15.13 -0.73
N ASP A 53 6.17 -15.01 -2.06
CA ASP A 53 5.00 -14.78 -2.91
C ASP A 53 4.00 -15.92 -2.78
N ILE A 54 2.72 -15.56 -2.61
CA ILE A 54 1.61 -16.50 -2.56
C ILE A 54 1.33 -16.99 -3.97
N LYS A 55 1.18 -18.28 -4.14
CA LYS A 55 0.88 -18.89 -5.44
C LYS A 55 -0.63 -18.84 -5.72
N PRO A 56 -1.03 -18.74 -7.00
CA PRO A 56 -2.44 -18.90 -7.37
C PRO A 56 -3.03 -20.22 -6.83
N ARG A 57 -4.26 -20.16 -6.33
CA ARG A 57 -5.00 -21.29 -5.74
C ARG A 57 -4.41 -21.85 -4.43
N GLU A 58 -3.50 -21.15 -3.81
CA GLU A 58 -2.95 -21.54 -2.51
C GLU A 58 -3.97 -21.32 -1.38
N ASN A 59 -4.84 -20.32 -1.52
CA ASN A 59 -5.90 -20.02 -0.56
C ASN A 59 -7.10 -19.38 -1.26
N ALA A 60 -8.30 -19.90 -1.02
CA ALA A 60 -9.51 -19.44 -1.69
C ALA A 60 -9.84 -17.97 -1.38
N GLU A 61 -9.57 -17.49 -0.16
CA GLU A 61 -9.85 -16.10 0.21
C GLU A 61 -8.84 -15.12 -0.42
N ILE A 62 -7.60 -15.55 -0.61
CA ILE A 62 -6.62 -14.79 -1.41
C ILE A 62 -7.08 -14.70 -2.86
N ASP A 63 -7.55 -15.79 -3.45
CA ASP A 63 -8.07 -15.78 -4.83
C ASP A 63 -9.30 -14.87 -4.94
N HIS A 64 -10.17 -14.85 -3.93
CA HIS A 64 -11.31 -13.94 -3.87
C HIS A 64 -10.87 -12.48 -3.76
N LEU A 65 -9.88 -12.18 -2.91
CA LEU A 65 -9.27 -10.85 -2.82
C LEU A 65 -8.67 -10.44 -4.16
N VAL A 66 -7.88 -11.31 -4.82
CA VAL A 66 -7.30 -11.02 -6.14
C VAL A 66 -8.36 -10.69 -7.17
N HIS A 67 -9.48 -11.46 -7.21
CA HIS A 67 -10.58 -11.15 -8.11
C HIS A 67 -11.19 -9.76 -7.84
N THR A 68 -11.27 -9.35 -6.58
CA THR A 68 -11.74 -8.02 -6.21
C THR A 68 -10.72 -6.95 -6.64
N LEU A 69 -9.43 -7.18 -6.40
CA LEU A 69 -8.35 -6.28 -6.84
C LEU A 69 -8.31 -6.11 -8.36
N ASP A 70 -8.55 -7.16 -9.13
CA ASP A 70 -8.58 -7.10 -10.60
C ASP A 70 -9.71 -6.19 -11.11
N LYS A 71 -10.86 -6.11 -10.43
CA LYS A 71 -11.95 -5.19 -10.77
C LYS A 71 -11.54 -3.74 -10.52
N GLU A 72 -10.96 -3.45 -9.36
CA GLU A 72 -10.45 -2.11 -9.04
C GLU A 72 -9.34 -1.69 -10.02
N MET A 73 -8.45 -2.64 -10.37
CA MET A 73 -7.38 -2.39 -11.32
C MET A 73 -7.88 -2.11 -12.74
N LEU A 74 -8.98 -2.75 -13.16
CA LEU A 74 -9.61 -2.47 -14.45
C LEU A 74 -10.12 -1.02 -14.52
N GLU A 75 -10.74 -0.53 -13.46
CA GLU A 75 -11.18 0.87 -13.37
C GLU A 75 -9.99 1.84 -13.41
N ILE A 76 -8.92 1.54 -12.67
CA ILE A 76 -7.70 2.35 -12.68
C ILE A 76 -7.05 2.36 -14.07
N ALA A 77 -6.99 1.22 -14.75
CA ALA A 77 -6.45 1.14 -16.10
C ALA A 77 -7.24 2.03 -17.09
N GLN A 78 -8.57 2.04 -16.98
CA GLN A 78 -9.44 2.91 -17.77
C GLN A 78 -9.21 4.40 -17.47
N GLN A 79 -9.09 4.77 -16.19
CA GLN A 79 -8.82 6.16 -15.77
C GLN A 79 -7.46 6.66 -16.24
N THR A 80 -6.46 5.79 -16.29
CA THR A 80 -5.08 6.14 -16.65
C THR A 80 -4.77 5.99 -18.13
N GLY A 81 -5.68 5.40 -18.93
CA GLY A 81 -5.45 5.11 -20.35
C GLY A 81 -4.46 3.97 -20.60
N LEU A 82 -4.16 3.18 -19.60
CA LEU A 82 -3.26 2.03 -19.70
C LEU A 82 -4.02 0.76 -20.12
N LYS A 83 -3.30 -0.17 -20.73
CA LYS A 83 -3.81 -1.55 -20.86
C LYS A 83 -3.93 -2.16 -19.46
N MET A 84 -4.90 -3.06 -19.28
CA MET A 84 -5.06 -3.79 -18.00
C MET A 84 -3.76 -4.49 -17.63
N PRO A 85 -3.07 -4.08 -16.54
CA PRO A 85 -1.87 -4.77 -16.08
C PRO A 85 -2.23 -6.08 -15.39
N LYS A 86 -1.27 -6.98 -15.24
CA LYS A 86 -1.45 -8.27 -14.59
C LYS A 86 -0.81 -8.29 -13.20
N LEU A 87 -1.50 -8.93 -12.26
CA LEU A 87 -0.89 -9.26 -10.98
C LEU A 87 0.28 -10.21 -11.21
N TYR A 88 1.48 -9.86 -10.73
CA TYR A 88 2.66 -10.73 -10.85
C TYR A 88 3.21 -11.20 -9.51
N ASN A 89 2.95 -10.50 -8.42
CA ASN A 89 3.21 -11.03 -7.08
C ASN A 89 2.26 -10.44 -6.02
N ILE A 90 2.04 -11.23 -4.97
CA ILE A 90 1.23 -10.91 -3.81
C ILE A 90 1.81 -11.61 -2.60
N TRP A 91 1.86 -10.94 -1.43
CA TRP A 91 2.46 -11.48 -0.20
C TRP A 91 1.82 -10.92 1.05
N VAL A 92 1.96 -11.65 2.15
CA VAL A 92 1.54 -11.24 3.49
C VAL A 92 2.62 -10.41 4.17
N ASN A 93 2.23 -9.37 4.90
CA ASN A 93 3.05 -8.69 5.88
C ASN A 93 2.39 -8.75 7.27
N VAL A 94 3.19 -9.02 8.30
CA VAL A 94 2.80 -8.88 9.69
C VAL A 94 3.77 -7.94 10.39
N ASN A 95 3.28 -6.76 10.73
CA ASN A 95 4.03 -5.77 11.46
C ASN A 95 3.73 -5.91 12.96
N TYR A 96 4.63 -6.58 13.66
CA TYR A 96 4.59 -6.71 15.12
C TYR A 96 4.80 -5.35 15.82
N PRO A 97 4.52 -5.22 17.12
CA PRO A 97 4.95 -4.07 17.92
C PRO A 97 6.44 -3.75 17.68
N GLY A 98 6.74 -2.50 17.37
CA GLY A 98 8.08 -2.01 17.03
C GLY A 98 8.54 -2.26 15.59
N SER A 99 7.70 -2.84 14.73
CA SER A 99 8.03 -3.08 13.31
C SER A 99 7.70 -1.87 12.43
N SER A 100 8.43 -1.73 11.34
CA SER A 100 8.24 -0.69 10.33
C SER A 100 8.61 -1.21 8.93
N ASN A 101 8.37 -0.42 7.88
CA ASN A 101 8.94 -0.65 6.55
C ASN A 101 9.71 0.59 6.12
N ASN A 102 10.96 0.39 5.70
CA ASN A 102 11.84 1.45 5.21
C ASN A 102 11.27 2.10 3.94
N MET A 103 11.74 3.31 3.64
CA MET A 103 11.43 4.00 2.40
C MET A 103 11.86 3.16 1.21
N HIS A 104 10.95 2.87 0.29
CA HIS A 104 11.20 2.05 -0.90
C HIS A 104 10.20 2.37 -2.02
N HIS A 105 10.42 1.77 -3.17
CA HIS A 105 9.51 1.72 -4.31
C HIS A 105 9.62 0.35 -4.98
N HIS A 106 8.73 0.04 -5.91
CA HIS A 106 8.65 -1.28 -6.52
C HIS A 106 9.12 -1.24 -7.98
N ILE A 107 10.37 -1.67 -8.22
CA ILE A 107 10.96 -1.71 -9.56
C ILE A 107 10.20 -2.73 -10.42
N GLY A 108 9.79 -2.33 -11.62
CA GLY A 108 9.05 -3.17 -12.57
C GLY A 108 7.53 -3.22 -12.34
N ALA A 109 7.02 -2.66 -11.24
CA ALA A 109 5.59 -2.51 -11.04
C ALA A 109 5.06 -1.26 -11.75
N ILE A 110 3.96 -1.39 -12.49
CA ILE A 110 3.17 -0.25 -12.95
C ILE A 110 2.38 0.29 -11.77
N PHE A 111 1.67 -0.59 -11.06
CA PHE A 111 0.96 -0.28 -9.83
C PHE A 111 1.35 -1.24 -8.71
N SER A 112 1.37 -0.71 -7.51
CA SER A 112 1.53 -1.45 -6.26
C SER A 112 0.37 -1.15 -5.35
N GLY A 113 0.11 -2.02 -4.39
CA GLY A 113 -0.95 -1.76 -3.45
C GLY A 113 -0.82 -2.55 -2.16
N VAL A 114 -1.68 -2.17 -1.22
CA VAL A 114 -1.79 -2.81 0.08
C VAL A 114 -3.26 -2.90 0.49
N TYR A 115 -3.66 -4.08 0.92
CA TYR A 115 -4.94 -4.37 1.56
C TYR A 115 -4.71 -4.66 3.04
N TYR A 116 -5.44 -4.01 3.94
CA TYR A 116 -5.31 -4.21 5.38
C TYR A 116 -6.30 -5.26 5.89
N VAL A 117 -5.76 -6.38 6.34
CA VAL A 117 -6.52 -7.52 6.87
C VAL A 117 -6.92 -7.28 8.33
N ASP A 118 -5.98 -6.80 9.15
CA ASP A 118 -6.22 -6.50 10.57
C ASP A 118 -5.43 -5.25 10.94
N ALA A 119 -6.15 -4.15 11.09
CA ALA A 119 -5.60 -2.86 11.48
C ALA A 119 -6.68 -2.01 12.16
N ASP A 120 -6.31 -1.28 13.19
CA ASP A 120 -7.20 -0.38 13.92
C ASP A 120 -6.69 1.07 13.78
N PRO A 121 -7.43 1.95 13.10
CA PRO A 121 -7.00 3.34 12.90
C PRO A 121 -6.92 4.17 14.20
N LYS A 122 -7.48 3.67 15.31
CA LYS A 122 -7.39 4.29 16.65
C LYS A 122 -6.08 3.94 17.36
N LEU A 123 -5.37 2.94 16.89
CA LEU A 123 -4.07 2.53 17.42
C LEU A 123 -2.95 3.15 16.56
N ASN A 124 -1.84 3.50 17.19
CA ASN A 124 -0.65 3.93 16.46
C ASN A 124 0.09 2.71 15.89
N GLN A 125 -0.47 2.11 14.83
CA GLN A 125 0.09 0.91 14.17
C GLN A 125 1.01 1.24 12.99
N GLY A 126 1.39 2.51 12.83
CA GLY A 126 2.21 2.99 11.73
C GLY A 126 1.39 3.30 10.48
N ASN A 127 1.44 4.55 10.05
CA ASN A 127 0.80 5.01 8.81
C ASN A 127 1.63 4.61 7.59
N ILE A 128 0.97 4.36 6.45
CA ILE A 128 1.65 4.39 5.17
C ILE A 128 1.85 5.85 4.76
N SER A 129 3.07 6.20 4.39
CA SER A 129 3.46 7.56 3.99
C SER A 129 4.05 7.53 2.59
N PHE A 130 3.58 8.41 1.73
CA PHE A 130 4.07 8.59 0.37
C PHE A 130 4.86 9.89 0.28
N GLU A 131 6.01 9.85 -0.36
CA GLU A 131 6.91 10.97 -0.49
C GLU A 131 6.69 11.70 -1.83
N ARG A 132 6.83 13.01 -1.80
CA ARG A 132 6.81 13.84 -3.01
C ARG A 132 7.97 13.46 -3.94
N THR A 133 7.76 13.53 -5.27
CA THR A 133 8.74 13.04 -6.26
C THR A 133 9.24 14.11 -7.23
N ASP A 134 8.68 15.33 -7.18
CA ASP A 134 9.00 16.42 -8.12
C ASP A 134 10.07 17.41 -7.60
N ASN A 135 10.70 17.10 -6.47
CA ASN A 135 11.73 17.92 -5.80
C ASN A 135 11.29 19.33 -5.41
N ALA A 136 9.99 19.62 -5.38
CA ALA A 136 9.52 20.96 -5.03
C ALA A 136 9.86 21.38 -3.58
N GLU A 137 10.17 20.40 -2.71
CA GLU A 137 10.67 20.65 -1.35
C GLU A 137 11.97 21.47 -1.30
N TYR A 138 12.78 21.45 -2.35
CA TYR A 138 13.97 22.27 -2.44
C TYR A 138 13.70 23.70 -2.86
N HIS A 139 12.48 24.00 -3.35
CA HIS A 139 12.11 25.31 -3.87
C HIS A 139 11.03 26.02 -3.04
N ILE A 140 10.26 25.28 -2.26
CA ILE A 140 9.20 25.85 -1.40
C ILE A 140 9.70 25.83 0.05
N SER A 141 10.10 27.03 0.55
CA SER A 141 10.48 27.14 1.96
C SER A 141 9.29 26.83 2.88
N PRO A 142 9.48 26.04 3.96
CA PRO A 142 8.42 25.81 4.95
C PRO A 142 7.80 27.10 5.50
N SER A 143 8.57 28.17 5.62
CA SER A 143 8.08 29.49 6.08
C SER A 143 7.17 30.20 5.09
N ALA A 144 7.13 29.76 3.83
CA ALA A 144 6.22 30.27 2.81
C ALA A 144 4.88 29.51 2.74
N ILE A 145 4.72 28.46 3.54
CA ILE A 145 3.54 27.59 3.52
C ILE A 145 2.57 28.06 4.62
N GLU A 146 1.48 28.72 4.22
CA GLU A 146 0.39 29.04 5.14
C GLU A 146 -0.55 27.85 5.39
N LYS A 147 -0.76 27.04 4.34
CA LYS A 147 -1.64 25.85 4.39
C LYS A 147 -1.06 24.72 3.55
N VAL A 148 -1.03 23.53 4.13
CA VAL A 148 -0.66 22.32 3.39
C VAL A 148 -1.78 21.94 2.41
N THR A 149 -1.41 21.80 1.14
CA THR A 149 -2.28 21.40 0.04
C THR A 149 -1.57 20.35 -0.82
N TYR A 150 -2.24 19.81 -1.84
CA TYR A 150 -1.60 18.93 -2.82
C TYR A 150 -0.39 19.59 -3.53
N PHE A 151 -0.34 20.92 -3.58
CA PHE A 151 0.78 21.65 -4.17
C PHE A 151 1.96 21.82 -3.20
N THR A 152 1.70 22.00 -1.90
CA THR A 152 2.73 22.30 -0.89
C THR A 152 3.11 21.10 -0.01
N ALA A 153 2.33 20.02 -0.02
CA ALA A 153 2.61 18.82 0.76
C ALA A 153 3.92 18.16 0.30
N GLN A 154 4.78 17.81 1.23
CA GLN A 154 6.01 17.05 0.96
C GLN A 154 5.79 15.55 1.09
N GLN A 155 4.81 15.15 1.89
CA GLN A 155 4.36 13.76 2.04
C GLN A 155 2.87 13.71 2.33
N SER A 156 2.26 12.57 2.02
CA SER A 156 0.90 12.23 2.45
C SER A 156 0.92 11.02 3.35
N ASN A 157 0.08 11.02 4.40
CA ASN A 157 0.04 9.97 5.41
C ASN A 157 -1.38 9.43 5.52
N TYR A 158 -1.51 8.10 5.51
CA TYR A 158 -2.80 7.42 5.62
C TYR A 158 -2.75 6.39 6.75
N ALA A 159 -3.74 6.47 7.64
CA ALA A 159 -3.90 5.48 8.68
C ALA A 159 -4.37 4.14 8.08
N SER A 160 -3.88 3.05 8.65
CA SER A 160 -4.35 1.71 8.31
C SER A 160 -5.69 1.42 8.99
N SER A 161 -6.61 0.79 8.27
CA SER A 161 -7.88 0.29 8.81
C SER A 161 -8.23 -1.04 8.15
N THR A 162 -8.80 -1.96 8.91
CA THR A 162 -9.27 -3.24 8.35
C THR A 162 -10.24 -3.02 7.19
N GLY A 163 -10.03 -3.73 6.09
CA GLY A 163 -10.75 -3.57 4.82
C GLY A 163 -10.22 -2.44 3.95
N GLY A 164 -9.31 -1.59 4.45
CA GLY A 164 -8.73 -0.50 3.69
C GLY A 164 -7.82 -1.00 2.57
N LEU A 165 -7.98 -0.41 1.40
CA LEU A 165 -7.19 -0.66 0.20
C LEU A 165 -6.54 0.63 -0.25
N PHE A 166 -5.24 0.59 -0.56
CA PHE A 166 -4.54 1.64 -1.29
C PHE A 166 -3.86 1.04 -2.51
N ILE A 167 -4.01 1.70 -3.67
CA ILE A 167 -3.30 1.40 -4.91
C ILE A 167 -2.59 2.68 -5.35
N PHE A 168 -1.36 2.54 -5.82
CA PHE A 168 -0.51 3.67 -6.18
C PHE A 168 0.51 3.26 -7.25
N PRO A 169 1.09 4.19 -8.01
CA PRO A 169 2.14 3.88 -8.97
C PRO A 169 3.33 3.19 -8.32
N GLY A 170 3.84 2.13 -8.93
CA GLY A 170 4.96 1.35 -8.39
C GLY A 170 6.23 2.17 -8.14
N TRP A 171 6.44 3.26 -8.90
CA TRP A 171 7.55 4.19 -8.74
C TRP A 171 7.41 5.14 -7.53
N LEU A 172 6.21 5.27 -6.94
CA LEU A 172 5.96 6.21 -5.85
C LEU A 172 6.63 5.72 -4.57
N LYS A 173 7.61 6.49 -4.08
CA LYS A 173 8.33 6.18 -2.85
C LYS A 173 7.41 6.24 -1.65
N HIS A 174 7.47 5.20 -0.83
CA HIS A 174 6.65 5.08 0.36
C HIS A 174 7.36 4.32 1.48
N LYS A 175 6.90 4.55 2.68
CA LYS A 175 7.35 3.85 3.90
C LYS A 175 6.15 3.53 4.77
N VAL A 176 6.37 2.68 5.75
CA VAL A 176 5.38 2.44 6.81
C VAL A 176 6.02 2.75 8.15
N GLY A 177 5.38 3.65 8.91
CA GLY A 177 5.82 4.05 10.23
C GLY A 177 5.86 2.88 11.22
N THR A 178 6.51 3.10 12.35
CA THR A 178 6.60 2.10 13.41
C THR A 178 5.23 1.77 13.96
N ASN A 179 4.98 0.48 14.19
CA ASN A 179 3.83 0.03 14.95
C ASN A 179 4.13 0.23 16.46
N ASP A 180 3.68 1.34 17.01
CA ASP A 180 3.88 1.68 18.42
C ASP A 180 2.76 1.13 19.33
N SER A 181 1.85 0.34 18.77
CA SER A 181 0.80 -0.34 19.54
C SER A 181 1.30 -1.68 20.10
N ASN A 182 0.45 -2.32 20.90
CA ASN A 182 0.69 -3.67 21.44
C ASN A 182 0.00 -4.78 20.64
N LYS A 183 -0.47 -4.49 19.40
CA LYS A 183 -1.13 -5.45 18.52
C LYS A 183 -0.41 -5.52 17.17
N ASP A 184 -0.46 -6.70 16.57
CA ASP A 184 0.01 -6.87 15.21
C ASP A 184 -0.87 -6.09 14.24
N ARG A 185 -0.27 -5.57 13.16
CA ARG A 185 -0.95 -5.08 11.98
C ARG A 185 -0.69 -6.04 10.84
N ILE A 186 -1.75 -6.54 10.21
CA ILE A 186 -1.66 -7.52 9.13
C ILE A 186 -2.13 -6.89 7.83
N SER A 187 -1.34 -7.03 6.78
CA SER A 187 -1.69 -6.56 5.44
C SER A 187 -1.23 -7.54 4.36
N ILE A 188 -1.86 -7.44 3.20
CA ILE A 188 -1.49 -8.14 1.97
C ILE A 188 -1.07 -7.09 0.97
N SER A 189 0.18 -7.18 0.50
CA SER A 189 0.71 -6.29 -0.52
C SER A 189 0.81 -7.01 -1.85
N PHE A 190 0.73 -6.26 -2.93
CA PHE A 190 0.69 -6.81 -4.28
C PHE A 190 1.28 -5.85 -5.31
N ASN A 191 1.69 -6.39 -6.46
CA ASN A 191 2.17 -5.63 -7.59
C ASN A 191 1.51 -6.08 -8.90
N TYR A 192 1.15 -5.10 -9.71
CA TYR A 192 0.68 -5.27 -11.08
C TYR A 192 1.72 -4.70 -12.06
N GLY A 193 2.02 -5.44 -13.11
CA GLY A 193 3.01 -5.09 -14.13
C GLY A 193 2.52 -5.30 -15.54
N GLU A 194 3.42 -5.24 -16.52
CA GLU A 194 3.09 -5.50 -17.93
C GLU A 194 2.56 -6.92 -18.13
N ALA A 195 1.63 -7.05 -19.06
CA ALA A 195 0.94 -8.29 -19.41
C ALA A 195 1.79 -9.19 -20.29
#